data_a9be7eaefcd0865b84630765f430e778
#
_entry.id   a9be7eaefcd0865b84630765f430e778
#
_cell.length_a   1.000
_cell.length_b   1.000
_cell.length_c   1.000
_cell.angle_alpha   90.00
_cell.angle_beta   90.00
_cell.angle_gamma   90.00
#
_symmetry.space_group_name_H-M   'P 1'
#
loop_
_entity.id
_entity.type
_entity.pdbx_description
1 polymer ?
#
loop_
_entity_poly.entity_id
_entity_poly.type
_entity_poly.pdbx_seq_one_letter_code
_entity_poly.pdbx_strand_id
1 'polypeptide(L)'
;MRNVLKNLFCSNECKEQNFRGDNFMKANELKITDLRVADINGLPKHMILLKIYTNAGIIGYGEVRDAASATYAKMLKSRIIGENPLNVEKLFNRIKQFGGHSRQGGGVSGIEIALWDIVGKFYGVPVYQLLGGK
;
A
#
# COMPACT_ATOMS: atom_id res chain seq x y z
N MET A 1 4.53 -21.22 -14.92
CA MET A 1 4.18 -19.83 -14.56
C MET A 1 3.42 -19.67 -13.23
N ARG A 2 2.50 -20.56 -12.85
CA ARG A 2 1.76 -20.45 -11.55
C ARG A 2 2.63 -20.55 -10.29
N ASN A 3 3.75 -21.22 -10.30
CA ASN A 3 4.60 -21.42 -9.11
C ASN A 3 5.58 -20.25 -8.82
N VAL A 4 5.94 -19.47 -9.81
CA VAL A 4 6.86 -18.32 -9.62
C VAL A 4 6.16 -17.18 -8.90
N LEU A 5 4.88 -16.92 -9.21
CA LEU A 5 4.09 -15.90 -8.53
C LEU A 5 3.77 -16.29 -7.06
N LYS A 6 3.57 -17.58 -6.77
CA LYS A 6 3.38 -18.05 -5.39
C LYS A 6 4.60 -17.77 -4.50
N ASN A 7 5.81 -17.92 -5.00
CA ASN A 7 7.02 -17.72 -4.22
C ASN A 7 7.39 -16.24 -4.04
N LEU A 8 6.93 -15.33 -4.92
CA LEU A 8 7.12 -13.90 -4.76
C LEU A 8 6.14 -13.26 -3.76
N PHE A 9 4.96 -13.87 -3.59
CA PHE A 9 3.90 -13.32 -2.74
C PHE A 9 3.65 -14.12 -1.45
N CYS A 10 4.22 -15.32 -1.36
CA CYS A 10 4.04 -16.23 -0.24
C CYS A 10 5.41 -16.69 0.30
N SER A 11 6.21 -15.77 0.84
CA SER A 11 7.09 -16.14 1.95
C SER A 11 6.18 -16.53 3.11
N ASN A 12 6.52 -17.58 3.87
CA ASN A 12 5.78 -18.26 4.95
C ASN A 12 4.99 -17.42 5.98
N GLU A 13 4.68 -16.17 5.69
CA GLU A 13 3.97 -15.20 6.52
C GLU A 13 2.51 -14.98 6.12
N CYS A 14 2.01 -15.63 5.05
CA CYS A 14 0.58 -15.76 4.81
C CYS A 14 0.00 -16.87 5.71
N LYS A 15 0.22 -16.81 7.01
CA LYS A 15 -0.71 -17.41 7.97
C LYS A 15 -2.01 -16.61 7.82
N GLU A 16 -3.09 -17.30 7.51
CA GLU A 16 -4.44 -16.76 7.63
C GLU A 16 -4.51 -15.97 8.91
N GLN A 17 -4.50 -14.64 8.78
CA GLN A 17 -4.70 -13.78 9.94
C GLN A 17 -6.16 -13.94 10.30
N ASN A 18 -6.45 -14.94 11.16
CA ASN A 18 -7.69 -15.00 11.91
C ASN A 18 -7.76 -13.74 12.77
N PHE A 19 -8.39 -12.72 12.25
CA PHE A 19 -8.68 -11.44 12.91
C PHE A 19 -9.78 -11.60 14.01
N ARG A 20 -9.75 -12.72 14.73
CA ARG A 20 -10.65 -13.01 15.86
C ARG A 20 -9.81 -13.33 17.08
N GLY A 21 -9.56 -12.34 17.93
CA GLY A 21 -8.95 -12.54 19.24
C GLY A 21 -8.29 -11.30 19.80
N ASP A 22 -8.86 -10.72 20.79
CA ASP A 22 -8.44 -10.00 22.01
C ASP A 22 -7.29 -8.95 22.02
N ASN A 23 -6.61 -8.66 20.89
CA ASN A 23 -5.67 -7.55 20.77
C ASN A 23 -5.97 -6.72 19.52
N PHE A 24 -7.18 -6.17 19.43
CA PHE A 24 -7.52 -5.22 18.37
C PHE A 24 -6.79 -3.91 18.65
N MET A 25 -5.69 -3.68 17.91
CA MET A 25 -4.99 -2.40 17.98
C MET A 25 -5.96 -1.27 17.68
N LYS A 26 -5.98 -0.24 18.53
CA LYS A 26 -6.88 0.89 18.35
C LYS A 26 -6.53 1.64 17.06
N ALA A 27 -7.54 2.11 16.35
CA ALA A 27 -7.37 2.81 15.08
C ALA A 27 -6.40 4.01 15.15
N ASN A 28 -6.32 4.69 16.29
CA ASN A 28 -5.41 5.82 16.53
C ASN A 28 -3.95 5.40 16.78
N GLU A 29 -3.70 4.14 17.08
CA GLU A 29 -2.35 3.60 17.36
C GLU A 29 -1.68 3.01 16.11
N LEU A 30 -2.45 2.80 15.03
CA LEU A 30 -1.93 2.26 13.78
C LEU A 30 -0.98 3.25 13.10
N LYS A 31 0.22 2.79 12.75
CA LYS A 31 1.27 3.62 12.14
C LYS A 31 1.95 2.90 10.99
N ILE A 32 2.30 3.66 9.96
CA ILE A 32 3.15 3.20 8.86
C ILE A 32 4.59 3.06 9.38
N THR A 33 5.17 1.88 9.22
CA THR A 33 6.54 1.59 9.66
C THR A 33 7.54 1.56 8.52
N ASP A 34 7.12 1.13 7.33
CA ASP A 34 8.01 1.05 6.17
C ASP A 34 7.22 1.20 4.85
N LEU A 35 7.93 1.60 3.80
CA LEU A 35 7.50 1.55 2.41
C LEU A 35 8.62 0.92 1.59
N ARG A 36 8.28 -0.12 0.83
CA ARG A 36 9.20 -0.80 -0.09
C ARG A 36 8.64 -0.82 -1.48
N VAL A 37 9.54 -0.78 -2.45
CA VAL A 37 9.22 -0.80 -3.87
C VAL A 37 10.02 -1.93 -4.51
N ALA A 38 9.36 -2.75 -5.30
CA ALA A 38 9.95 -3.81 -6.09
C ALA A 38 9.70 -3.57 -7.57
N ASP A 39 10.75 -3.64 -8.34
CA ASP A 39 10.73 -3.53 -9.79
C ASP A 39 10.62 -4.93 -10.38
N ILE A 40 9.56 -5.19 -11.16
CA ILE A 40 9.29 -6.50 -11.76
C ILE A 40 9.58 -6.43 -13.23
N ASN A 41 10.70 -7.07 -13.61
CA ASN A 41 11.14 -7.21 -14.99
C ASN A 41 10.70 -8.59 -15.55
N GLY A 42 10.50 -8.67 -16.87
CA GLY A 42 10.17 -9.93 -17.56
C GLY A 42 8.69 -10.10 -17.90
N LEU A 43 7.87 -9.10 -17.64
CA LEU A 43 6.51 -8.99 -18.17
C LEU A 43 6.51 -8.12 -19.44
N PRO A 44 5.46 -8.19 -20.28
CA PRO A 44 5.33 -7.34 -21.46
C PRO A 44 5.39 -5.83 -21.16
N LYS A 45 5.07 -5.47 -19.91
CA LYS A 45 5.18 -4.10 -19.39
C LYS A 45 5.99 -4.10 -18.11
N HIS A 46 6.78 -3.06 -17.95
CA HIS A 46 7.49 -2.77 -16.71
C HIS A 46 6.50 -2.45 -15.60
N MET A 47 6.54 -3.21 -14.50
CA MET A 47 5.65 -3.04 -13.35
C MET A 47 6.46 -2.73 -12.10
N ILE A 48 6.03 -1.73 -11.37
CA ILE A 48 6.64 -1.35 -10.09
C ILE A 48 5.60 -1.58 -8.99
N LEU A 49 5.82 -2.60 -8.17
CA LEU A 49 4.96 -2.88 -7.03
C LEU A 49 5.44 -2.14 -5.78
N LEU A 50 4.48 -1.69 -5.00
CA LEU A 50 4.69 -0.95 -3.78
C LEU A 50 4.02 -1.68 -2.61
N LYS A 51 4.73 -1.75 -1.48
CA LYS A 51 4.24 -2.30 -0.21
C LYS A 51 4.38 -1.25 0.88
N ILE A 52 3.32 -1.02 1.63
CA ILE A 52 3.32 -0.21 2.86
C ILE A 52 3.11 -1.14 4.04
N TYR A 53 4.03 -1.07 5.00
CA TYR A 53 4.00 -1.88 6.22
C TYR A 53 3.48 -1.06 7.39
N THR A 54 2.77 -1.72 8.30
CA THR A 54 2.27 -1.11 9.54
C THR A 54 2.80 -1.83 10.78
N ASN A 55 2.73 -1.16 11.93
CA ASN A 55 3.08 -1.72 13.23
C ASN A 55 2.12 -2.84 13.68
N ALA A 56 0.94 -2.97 13.05
CA ALA A 56 0.00 -4.08 13.28
C ALA A 56 0.26 -5.30 12.39
N GLY A 57 1.32 -5.29 11.56
CA GLY A 57 1.59 -6.36 10.60
C GLY A 57 0.70 -6.33 9.35
N ILE A 58 -0.20 -5.36 9.23
CA ILE A 58 -1.01 -5.18 8.02
C ILE A 58 -0.12 -4.61 6.93
N ILE A 59 -0.18 -5.21 5.74
CA ILE A 59 0.58 -4.77 4.57
C ILE A 59 -0.41 -4.32 3.50
N GLY A 60 -0.26 -3.08 3.02
CA GLY A 60 -0.97 -2.55 1.88
C GLY A 60 -0.16 -2.69 0.59
N TYR A 61 -0.85 -3.01 -0.50
CA TYR A 61 -0.25 -3.18 -1.81
C TYR A 61 -0.75 -2.11 -2.77
N GLY A 62 0.16 -1.59 -3.56
CA GLY A 62 -0.13 -0.65 -4.63
C GLY A 62 0.78 -0.87 -5.83
N GLU A 63 0.45 -0.24 -6.94
CA GLU A 63 1.23 -0.28 -8.16
C GLU A 63 1.60 1.14 -8.57
N VAL A 64 2.86 1.33 -8.93
CA VAL A 64 3.36 2.57 -9.53
C VAL A 64 3.33 2.40 -11.04
N ARG A 65 2.66 3.30 -11.74
CA ARG A 65 2.52 3.23 -13.19
C ARG A 65 3.88 3.16 -13.90
N ASP A 66 3.93 2.45 -15.01
CA ASP A 66 5.12 2.14 -15.82
C ASP A 66 5.95 3.37 -16.24
N ALA A 67 5.35 4.54 -16.43
CA ALA A 67 6.07 5.79 -16.72
C ALA A 67 6.60 6.51 -15.48
N ALA A 68 6.31 6.02 -14.26
CA ALA A 68 6.73 6.64 -13.02
C ALA A 68 8.01 6.00 -12.48
N SER A 69 8.80 6.79 -11.75
CA SER A 69 10.05 6.31 -11.17
C SER A 69 9.84 5.64 -9.82
N ALA A 70 10.37 4.42 -9.65
CA ALA A 70 10.48 3.75 -8.36
C ALA A 70 11.21 4.62 -7.32
N THR A 71 12.17 5.42 -7.76
CA THR A 71 12.92 6.35 -6.92
C THR A 71 12.02 7.43 -6.34
N TYR A 72 11.12 7.99 -7.13
CA TYR A 72 10.15 8.98 -6.64
C TYR A 72 9.22 8.39 -5.58
N ALA A 73 8.68 7.20 -5.80
CA ALA A 73 7.86 6.52 -4.81
C ALA A 73 8.62 6.30 -3.49
N LYS A 74 9.91 5.93 -3.55
CA LYS A 74 10.78 5.80 -2.37
C LYS A 74 11.03 7.12 -1.66
N MET A 75 11.15 8.24 -2.38
CA MET A 75 11.32 9.58 -1.78
C MET A 75 10.09 9.99 -0.97
N LEU A 76 8.89 9.58 -1.38
CA LEU A 76 7.66 9.86 -0.65
C LEU A 76 7.57 9.11 0.69
N LYS A 77 8.37 8.08 0.90
CA LYS A 77 8.45 7.34 2.17
C LYS A 77 8.62 8.26 3.36
N SER A 78 9.52 9.23 3.30
CA SER A 78 9.78 10.17 4.39
C SER A 78 8.57 11.04 4.78
N ARG A 79 7.58 11.13 3.90
CA ARG A 79 6.36 11.93 4.10
C ARG A 79 5.24 11.16 4.79
N ILE A 80 5.31 9.82 4.79
CA ILE A 80 4.23 8.97 5.29
C ILE A 80 4.62 8.11 6.50
N ILE A 81 5.91 7.85 6.71
CA ILE A 81 6.38 7.06 7.86
C ILE A 81 5.95 7.70 9.18
N GLY A 82 5.48 6.87 10.12
CA GLY A 82 4.99 7.28 11.44
C GLY A 82 3.55 7.80 11.45
N GLU A 83 2.98 8.08 10.28
CA GLU A 83 1.60 8.54 10.16
C GLU A 83 0.61 7.37 10.24
N ASN A 84 -0.63 7.70 10.58
CA ASN A 84 -1.72 6.73 10.60
C ASN A 84 -2.26 6.48 9.18
N PRO A 85 -2.17 5.24 8.64
CA PRO A 85 -2.60 4.94 7.28
C PRO A 85 -4.11 5.05 7.06
N LEU A 86 -4.93 5.06 8.12
CA LEU A 86 -6.38 5.22 8.02
C LEU A 86 -6.77 6.66 7.60
N ASN A 87 -5.88 7.63 7.78
CA ASN A 87 -6.09 9.01 7.36
C ASN A 87 -5.68 9.21 5.89
N VAL A 88 -6.27 8.44 4.98
CA VAL A 88 -5.89 8.38 3.55
C VAL A 88 -5.86 9.77 2.93
N GLU A 89 -6.93 10.56 3.09
CA GLU A 89 -7.03 11.88 2.49
C GLU A 89 -5.96 12.86 3.02
N LYS A 90 -5.67 12.83 4.33
CA LYS A 90 -4.59 13.63 4.93
C LYS A 90 -3.25 13.29 4.29
N LEU A 91 -2.95 12.01 4.15
CA LEU A 91 -1.70 11.53 3.56
C LEU A 91 -1.63 11.86 2.07
N PHE A 92 -2.72 11.63 1.33
CA PHE A 92 -2.81 12.01 -0.07
C PHE A 92 -2.57 13.51 -0.28
N ASN A 93 -3.21 14.37 0.51
CA ASN A 93 -3.01 15.81 0.44
C ASN A 93 -1.56 16.25 0.71
N ARG A 94 -0.83 15.50 1.54
CA ARG A 94 0.60 15.75 1.83
C ARG A 94 1.52 15.40 0.66
N ILE A 95 1.17 14.38 -0.12
CA ILE A 95 2.02 13.85 -1.20
C ILE A 95 1.56 14.26 -2.61
N LYS A 96 0.31 14.70 -2.80
CA LYS A 96 -0.27 14.97 -4.13
C LYS A 96 0.51 15.99 -4.96
N GLN A 97 1.16 16.97 -4.30
CA GLN A 97 1.98 17.97 -4.98
C GLN A 97 3.16 17.36 -5.77
N PHE A 98 3.63 16.18 -5.37
CA PHE A 98 4.70 15.46 -6.05
C PHE A 98 4.22 14.67 -7.28
N GLY A 99 2.92 14.56 -7.48
CA GLY A 99 2.30 13.90 -8.63
C GLY A 99 2.20 14.81 -9.88
N GLY A 100 2.57 16.09 -9.77
CA GLY A 100 2.42 17.06 -10.85
C GLY A 100 0.95 17.29 -11.21
N HIS A 101 0.69 17.61 -12.49
CA HIS A 101 -0.68 17.80 -13.00
C HIS A 101 -1.49 16.49 -13.12
N SER A 102 -0.85 15.34 -13.06
CA SER A 102 -1.53 14.04 -13.05
C SER A 102 -1.33 13.37 -11.70
N ARG A 103 -2.43 12.85 -11.13
CA ARG A 103 -2.42 12.07 -9.87
C ARG A 103 -1.51 10.83 -9.91
N GLN A 104 -1.07 10.43 -11.09
CA GLN A 104 -0.31 9.20 -11.32
C GLN A 104 1.20 9.39 -11.25
N GLY A 105 1.68 10.64 -11.30
CA GLY A 105 3.11 10.93 -11.23
C GLY A 105 3.72 10.53 -9.89
N GLY A 106 5.00 10.13 -9.92
CA GLY A 106 5.80 9.94 -8.72
C GLY A 106 5.34 8.88 -7.71
N GLY A 107 4.44 7.99 -8.10
CA GLY A 107 3.95 6.93 -7.21
C GLY A 107 2.86 7.36 -6.22
N VAL A 108 2.33 8.56 -6.34
CA VAL A 108 1.28 9.10 -5.44
C VAL A 108 0.04 8.22 -5.43
N SER A 109 -0.49 7.85 -6.61
CA SER A 109 -1.65 6.95 -6.71
C SER A 109 -1.35 5.54 -6.20
N GLY A 110 -0.14 5.03 -6.43
CA GLY A 110 0.26 3.73 -5.89
C GLY A 110 0.25 3.71 -4.36
N ILE A 111 0.70 4.78 -3.72
CA ILE A 111 0.64 4.94 -2.27
C ILE A 111 -0.82 5.05 -1.81
N GLU A 112 -1.66 5.83 -2.49
CA GLU A 112 -3.08 5.98 -2.15
C GLU A 112 -3.80 4.63 -2.22
N ILE A 113 -3.60 3.85 -3.29
CA ILE A 113 -4.17 2.49 -3.43
C ILE A 113 -3.72 1.59 -2.27
N ALA A 114 -2.43 1.61 -1.93
CA ALA A 114 -1.91 0.80 -0.81
C ALA A 114 -2.50 1.23 0.54
N LEU A 115 -2.76 2.51 0.75
CA LEU A 115 -3.44 3.00 1.95
C LEU A 115 -4.89 2.50 2.02
N TRP A 116 -5.64 2.57 0.92
CA TRP A 116 -7.00 2.02 0.85
C TRP A 116 -7.02 0.51 1.09
N ASP A 117 -6.03 -0.23 0.60
CA ASP A 117 -5.88 -1.67 0.87
C ASP A 117 -5.65 -1.94 2.36
N ILE A 118 -4.86 -1.10 3.06
CA ILE A 118 -4.70 -1.17 4.52
C ILE A 118 -6.04 -0.90 5.22
N VAL A 119 -6.77 0.14 4.81
CA VAL A 119 -8.08 0.49 5.40
C VAL A 119 -9.06 -0.68 5.28
N GLY A 120 -9.18 -1.27 4.08
CA GLY A 120 -10.04 -2.43 3.84
C GLY A 120 -9.67 -3.61 4.73
N LYS A 121 -8.38 -3.94 4.83
CA LYS A 121 -7.86 -5.02 5.68
C LYS A 121 -8.07 -4.73 7.17
N PHE A 122 -7.88 -3.50 7.60
CA PHE A 122 -8.07 -3.10 9.01
C PHE A 122 -9.52 -3.24 9.45
N TYR A 123 -10.47 -2.83 8.62
CA TYR A 123 -11.91 -2.95 8.91
C TYR A 123 -12.53 -4.28 8.49
N GLY A 124 -11.79 -5.15 7.80
CA GLY A 124 -12.28 -6.45 7.32
C GLY A 124 -13.34 -6.33 6.22
N VAL A 125 -13.30 -5.25 5.43
CA VAL A 125 -14.26 -4.99 4.35
C VAL A 125 -13.53 -4.73 3.03
N PRO A 126 -14.11 -5.18 1.89
CA PRO A 126 -13.56 -4.86 0.57
C PRO A 126 -13.55 -3.35 0.30
N VAL A 127 -12.50 -2.86 -0.36
CA VAL A 127 -12.33 -1.42 -0.65
C VAL A 127 -13.49 -0.85 -1.45
N TYR A 128 -14.07 -1.62 -2.39
CA TYR A 128 -15.20 -1.13 -3.19
C TYR A 128 -16.42 -0.75 -2.32
N GLN A 129 -16.65 -1.46 -1.20
CA GLN A 129 -17.73 -1.12 -0.25
C GLN A 129 -17.43 0.17 0.50
N LEU A 130 -16.17 0.41 0.88
CA LEU A 130 -15.74 1.67 1.51
C LEU A 130 -15.92 2.88 0.58
N LEU A 131 -15.82 2.66 -0.72
CA LEU A 131 -15.99 3.69 -1.75
C LEU A 131 -17.44 3.83 -2.24
N GLY A 132 -18.40 3.19 -1.59
CA GLY A 132 -19.84 3.28 -1.93
C GLY A 132 -20.31 2.31 -3.00
N GLY A 133 -19.50 1.31 -3.38
CA GLY A 133 -19.92 0.21 -4.26
C GLY A 133 -20.89 -0.74 -3.56
N LYS A 134 -21.78 -1.35 -4.35
CA LYS A 134 -22.76 -2.36 -3.89
C LYS A 134 -22.33 -3.74 -4.31
#